data_288175bea45c1c7cd862194602fe094f
#
_entry.id   288175bea45c1c7cd862194602fe094f
#
_cell.length_a   1.000
_cell.length_b   1.000
_cell.length_c   1.000
_cell.angle_alpha   90.00
_cell.angle_beta   90.00
_cell.angle_gamma   90.00
#
_symmetry.space_group_name_H-M   'P 1'
#
loop_
_entity.id
_entity.type
_entity.pdbx_description
1 polymer ?
#
loop_
_entity_poly.entity_id
_entity_poly.type
_entity_poly.pdbx_seq_one_letter_code
_entity_poly.pdbx_strand_id
1 'polypeptide(L)'
;MTDLIIPEAPESTSPQGDHLGAYAQRAYLEYALSVVKGRALPDVCDGQKPVQRRILYSMSRMGLGFGGANGATGAKPVKSARVVGDVLGRFHPHGDQAAYDALVRMAQDFSQRYPLIDGQGNFGSRDGDGAAAMRYTEARLARITSLLLDEIDEGTVDFQPNYDGSTEEPKQLPARLPFALLNGASGIAVGMATEIPSHNLREVADACVALIKNPKLSHAELLQILPGPDYPGGGQIISSDADISDAYATGRGSLKVRARWVIEDLARGQWQLVVTELPPGVSSQKVLEEIEELTNPKVKTGKKALSPEQTQLKTTILAVLDGVRDESSKDAPVRLVFEPKTRTIEQQELITTLLAHTSLESSSSINLTMVGLDGRPVPKTLRQMLEEWIAFRQTTVQRRSQYRLDKVLARIHILEGR
;
A
#
# COMPACT_ATOMS: atom_id res chain seq x y z
N MET A 1 9.66 -20.19 17.42
CA MET A 1 11.11 -19.93 17.41
C MET A 1 11.73 -20.98 16.53
N THR A 2 11.98 -20.65 15.30
CA THR A 2 12.81 -21.48 14.40
C THR A 2 14.02 -20.63 14.13
N ASP A 3 15.08 -20.92 14.90
CA ASP A 3 16.39 -20.32 14.71
C ASP A 3 16.85 -20.61 13.29
N LEU A 4 17.09 -19.55 12.53
CA LEU A 4 17.84 -19.65 11.29
C LEU A 4 19.27 -20.05 11.67
N ILE A 5 19.53 -21.35 11.66
CA ILE A 5 20.89 -21.87 11.76
C ILE A 5 21.62 -21.44 10.50
N ILE A 6 22.45 -20.42 10.62
CA ILE A 6 23.44 -20.08 9.59
C ILE A 6 24.53 -21.15 9.73
N PRO A 7 24.75 -22.02 8.73
CA PRO A 7 25.86 -22.95 8.80
C PRO A 7 27.19 -22.17 8.82
N GLU A 8 28.02 -22.43 9.78
CA GLU A 8 29.43 -21.97 9.78
C GLU A 8 30.11 -22.45 8.50
N ALA A 9 30.71 -21.50 7.78
CA ALA A 9 31.47 -21.82 6.58
C ALA A 9 32.72 -22.61 6.97
N PRO A 10 33.06 -23.71 6.29
CA PRO A 10 34.32 -24.44 6.53
C PRO A 10 35.49 -23.53 6.17
N GLU A 11 36.43 -23.40 7.09
CA GLU A 11 37.73 -22.78 6.86
C GLU A 11 38.46 -23.48 5.70
N SER A 12 38.56 -22.84 4.55
CA SER A 12 39.37 -23.32 3.45
C SER A 12 40.71 -22.60 3.40
N THR A 13 41.73 -23.25 3.83
CA THR A 13 43.14 -22.91 3.55
C THR A 13 43.56 -23.46 2.17
N SER A 14 43.21 -22.75 1.10
CA SER A 14 43.84 -22.94 -0.23
C SER A 14 43.48 -21.79 -1.18
N PRO A 15 44.43 -21.21 -1.90
CA PRO A 15 44.15 -20.18 -2.89
C PRO A 15 43.82 -20.81 -4.26
N GLN A 16 42.72 -21.53 -4.34
CA GLN A 16 42.19 -22.02 -5.61
C GLN A 16 40.65 -21.88 -5.61
N GLY A 17 40.21 -21.11 -6.54
CA GLY A 17 38.87 -20.84 -7.01
C GLY A 17 37.67 -21.31 -6.17
N ASP A 18 36.86 -20.38 -5.74
CA ASP A 18 35.56 -20.69 -5.13
C ASP A 18 34.85 -21.75 -5.98
N HIS A 19 34.49 -22.88 -5.36
CA HIS A 19 33.64 -23.85 -6.02
C HIS A 19 32.37 -23.15 -6.53
N LEU A 20 31.96 -23.39 -7.78
CA LEU A 20 30.79 -22.79 -8.42
C LEU A 20 29.56 -22.82 -7.50
N GLY A 21 29.38 -23.89 -6.73
CA GLY A 21 28.30 -24.01 -5.75
C GLY A 21 28.38 -22.98 -4.61
N ALA A 22 29.56 -22.76 -4.04
CA ALA A 22 29.75 -21.77 -2.97
C ALA A 22 29.59 -20.35 -3.49
N TYR A 23 30.08 -20.07 -4.70
CA TYR A 23 29.87 -18.78 -5.37
C TYR A 23 28.38 -18.54 -5.65
N ALA A 24 27.68 -19.51 -6.23
CA ALA A 24 26.25 -19.41 -6.52
C ALA A 24 25.42 -19.19 -5.25
N GLN A 25 25.75 -19.89 -4.17
CA GLN A 25 25.07 -19.75 -2.88
C GLN A 25 25.29 -18.36 -2.28
N ARG A 26 26.50 -17.83 -2.34
CA ARG A 26 26.84 -16.48 -1.85
C ARG A 26 26.12 -15.41 -2.68
N ALA A 27 26.23 -15.50 -4.01
CA ALA A 27 25.57 -14.59 -4.93
C ALA A 27 24.04 -14.61 -4.77
N TYR A 28 23.44 -15.78 -4.56
CA TYR A 28 22.00 -15.89 -4.28
C TYR A 28 21.63 -15.26 -2.95
N LEU A 29 22.40 -15.46 -1.90
CA LEU A 29 22.15 -14.84 -0.60
C LEU A 29 22.27 -13.31 -0.65
N GLU A 30 23.30 -12.80 -1.33
CA GLU A 30 23.46 -11.35 -1.54
C GLU A 30 22.29 -10.75 -2.33
N TYR A 31 21.85 -11.44 -3.38
CA TYR A 31 20.67 -11.06 -4.14
C TYR A 31 19.41 -11.06 -3.27
N ALA A 32 19.19 -12.14 -2.49
CA ALA A 32 18.04 -12.25 -1.60
C ALA A 32 18.00 -11.12 -0.57
N LEU A 33 19.14 -10.82 0.07
CA LEU A 33 19.26 -9.71 1.02
C LEU A 33 19.02 -8.36 0.36
N SER A 34 19.53 -8.16 -0.84
CA SER A 34 19.29 -6.95 -1.63
C SER A 34 17.82 -6.74 -1.95
N VAL A 35 17.09 -7.79 -2.35
CA VAL A 35 15.65 -7.72 -2.62
C VAL A 35 14.85 -7.44 -1.36
N VAL A 36 15.18 -8.10 -0.24
CA VAL A 36 14.48 -7.96 1.03
C VAL A 36 14.65 -6.55 1.59
N LYS A 37 15.89 -6.08 1.73
CA LYS A 37 16.21 -4.79 2.37
C LYS A 37 16.09 -3.59 1.41
N GLY A 38 16.43 -3.80 0.15
CA GLY A 38 16.59 -2.71 -0.82
C GLY A 38 15.40 -2.49 -1.75
N ARG A 39 14.38 -3.37 -1.75
CA ARG A 39 13.35 -3.31 -2.78
C ARG A 39 11.92 -3.61 -2.33
N ALA A 40 11.71 -4.70 -1.60
CA ALA A 40 10.38 -5.30 -1.46
C ALA A 40 9.61 -4.87 -0.21
N LEU A 41 10.30 -4.60 0.90
CA LEU A 41 9.68 -4.36 2.20
C LEU A 41 9.69 -2.87 2.58
N PRO A 42 8.60 -2.37 3.20
CA PRO A 42 8.57 -1.04 3.78
C PRO A 42 9.34 -1.02 5.10
N ASP A 43 9.81 0.18 5.48
CA ASP A 43 10.41 0.45 6.78
C ASP A 43 9.31 0.86 7.79
N VAL A 44 9.39 0.36 9.02
CA VAL A 44 8.42 0.69 10.07
C VAL A 44 8.42 2.19 10.41
N CYS A 45 9.54 2.88 10.21
CA CYS A 45 9.71 4.28 10.54
C CYS A 45 8.87 5.21 9.65
N ASP A 46 8.95 5.02 8.34
CA ASP A 46 8.30 5.91 7.37
C ASP A 46 7.32 5.21 6.42
N GLY A 47 7.21 3.88 6.51
CA GLY A 47 6.31 3.10 5.67
C GLY A 47 6.72 3.04 4.20
N GLN A 48 7.93 3.48 3.84
CA GLN A 48 8.37 3.57 2.46
C GLN A 48 9.34 2.44 2.09
N LYS A 49 9.22 1.98 0.85
CA LYS A 49 10.27 1.21 0.19
C LYS A 49 11.37 2.17 -0.29
N PRO A 50 12.61 1.70 -0.48
CA PRO A 50 13.70 2.58 -0.91
C PRO A 50 13.40 3.42 -2.16
N VAL A 51 12.80 2.84 -3.20
CA VAL A 51 12.44 3.60 -4.42
C VAL A 51 11.42 4.70 -4.14
N GLN A 52 10.43 4.43 -3.30
CA GLN A 52 9.42 5.41 -2.90
C GLN A 52 10.04 6.56 -2.13
N ARG A 53 10.89 6.26 -1.15
CA ARG A 53 11.61 7.25 -0.34
C ARG A 53 12.48 8.15 -1.22
N ARG A 54 13.20 7.58 -2.18
CA ARG A 54 14.05 8.31 -3.13
C ARG A 54 13.24 9.23 -4.03
N ILE A 55 12.09 8.78 -4.53
CA ILE A 55 11.18 9.62 -5.33
C ILE A 55 10.69 10.81 -4.50
N LEU A 56 10.18 10.58 -3.29
CA LEU A 56 9.66 11.64 -2.44
C LEU A 56 10.75 12.63 -2.04
N TYR A 57 11.94 12.15 -1.71
CA TYR A 57 13.09 12.99 -1.38
C TYR A 57 13.55 13.83 -2.58
N SER A 58 13.70 13.22 -3.75
CA SER A 58 14.02 13.91 -4.98
C SER A 58 13.01 15.03 -5.29
N MET A 59 11.72 14.73 -5.24
CA MET A 59 10.66 15.72 -5.47
C MET A 59 10.70 16.86 -4.44
N SER A 60 11.03 16.57 -3.19
CA SER A 60 11.23 17.59 -2.16
C SER A 60 12.42 18.50 -2.52
N ARG A 61 13.54 17.94 -2.96
CA ARG A 61 14.73 18.72 -3.38
C ARG A 61 14.48 19.51 -4.66
N MET A 62 13.57 19.09 -5.50
CA MET A 62 13.10 19.84 -6.67
C MET A 62 12.11 20.97 -6.32
N GLY A 63 11.74 21.12 -5.05
CA GLY A 63 10.78 22.14 -4.59
C GLY A 63 9.33 21.84 -5.00
N LEU A 64 8.95 20.59 -5.20
CA LEU A 64 7.60 20.19 -5.67
C LEU A 64 6.58 20.01 -4.56
N GLY A 65 6.80 20.60 -3.39
CA GLY A 65 5.91 20.50 -2.21
C GLY A 65 5.11 21.77 -1.95
N PHE A 66 4.60 21.82 -0.73
CA PHE A 66 3.85 22.94 -0.15
C PHE A 66 4.75 23.72 0.83
N GLY A 67 4.38 24.97 1.11
CA GLY A 67 5.13 25.83 2.04
C GLY A 67 6.23 26.66 1.35
N GLY A 68 6.92 27.49 2.11
CA GLY A 68 7.95 28.40 1.57
C GLY A 68 7.41 29.29 0.45
N ALA A 69 8.12 29.37 -0.66
CA ALA A 69 7.72 30.16 -1.83
C ALA A 69 6.43 29.65 -2.52
N ASN A 70 6.07 28.39 -2.31
CA ASN A 70 4.89 27.77 -2.92
C ASN A 70 3.60 28.01 -2.11
N GLY A 71 3.72 28.44 -0.86
CA GLY A 71 2.59 28.72 0.03
C GLY A 71 1.62 27.55 0.21
N ALA A 72 0.36 27.87 0.49
CA ALA A 72 -0.70 26.88 0.69
C ALA A 72 -1.19 26.23 -0.62
N THR A 73 -0.94 26.81 -1.77
CA THR A 73 -1.36 26.28 -3.09
C THR A 73 -0.46 25.19 -3.63
N GLY A 74 0.76 25.08 -3.08
CA GLY A 74 1.76 24.13 -3.52
C GLY A 74 2.48 24.53 -4.81
N ALA A 75 3.48 23.74 -5.17
CA ALA A 75 4.27 23.92 -6.39
C ALA A 75 3.45 23.61 -7.65
N LYS A 76 3.86 24.17 -8.77
CA LYS A 76 3.40 23.69 -10.08
C LYS A 76 3.90 22.26 -10.31
N PRO A 77 3.05 21.36 -10.84
CA PRO A 77 3.51 20.04 -11.23
C PRO A 77 4.51 20.12 -12.39
N VAL A 78 5.40 19.14 -12.45
CA VAL A 78 6.37 18.99 -13.52
C VAL A 78 6.18 17.66 -14.24
N LYS A 79 6.71 17.52 -15.44
CA LYS A 79 6.65 16.24 -16.18
C LYS A 79 7.23 15.11 -15.32
N SER A 80 6.52 13.99 -15.26
CA SER A 80 6.97 12.81 -14.53
C SER A 80 8.35 12.32 -14.99
N ALA A 81 8.63 12.45 -16.28
CA ALA A 81 9.96 12.13 -16.85
C ALA A 81 11.10 12.94 -16.20
N ARG A 82 10.86 14.18 -15.80
CA ARG A 82 11.86 15.00 -15.09
C ARG A 82 12.13 14.45 -13.69
N VAL A 83 11.10 14.05 -12.97
CA VAL A 83 11.24 13.42 -11.64
C VAL A 83 11.99 12.11 -11.75
N VAL A 84 11.59 11.25 -12.68
CA VAL A 84 12.24 9.94 -12.91
C VAL A 84 13.71 10.13 -13.28
N GLY A 85 14.03 11.08 -14.16
CA GLY A 85 15.41 11.40 -14.54
C GLY A 85 16.28 11.84 -13.34
N ASP A 86 15.77 12.69 -12.46
CA ASP A 86 16.49 13.12 -11.25
C ASP A 86 16.73 11.95 -10.29
N VAL A 87 15.69 11.12 -10.07
CA VAL A 87 15.78 9.93 -9.20
C VAL A 87 16.83 8.94 -9.70
N LEU A 88 16.82 8.63 -10.99
CA LEU A 88 17.79 7.70 -11.60
C LEU A 88 19.21 8.24 -11.56
N GLY A 89 19.37 9.51 -11.90
CA GLY A 89 20.69 10.14 -11.97
C GLY A 89 21.35 10.28 -10.60
N ARG A 90 20.58 10.45 -9.54
CA ARG A 90 21.13 10.78 -8.22
C ARG A 90 21.05 9.66 -7.20
N PHE A 91 20.00 8.83 -7.23
CA PHE A 91 19.71 7.94 -6.10
C PHE A 91 19.43 6.48 -6.47
N HIS A 92 18.85 6.21 -7.64
CA HIS A 92 18.29 4.90 -7.94
C HIS A 92 18.76 4.38 -9.32
N PRO A 93 19.95 3.76 -9.40
CA PRO A 93 20.56 3.35 -10.68
C PRO A 93 19.92 2.05 -11.21
N HIS A 94 18.62 2.06 -11.46
CA HIS A 94 17.84 0.95 -11.98
C HIS A 94 17.01 1.40 -13.18
N GLY A 95 16.16 0.53 -13.72
CA GLY A 95 15.33 0.87 -14.88
C GLY A 95 14.34 2.01 -14.60
N ASP A 96 14.16 2.88 -15.58
CA ASP A 96 13.27 4.04 -15.53
C ASP A 96 11.80 3.64 -15.34
N GLN A 97 11.38 2.55 -15.97
CA GLN A 97 10.02 2.06 -15.87
C GLN A 97 9.65 1.67 -14.41
N ALA A 98 10.57 1.02 -13.70
CA ALA A 98 10.32 0.64 -12.30
C ALA A 98 10.15 1.87 -11.38
N ALA A 99 10.95 2.91 -11.59
CA ALA A 99 10.82 4.17 -10.86
C ALA A 99 9.51 4.88 -11.23
N TYR A 100 9.14 4.92 -12.51
CA TYR A 100 7.88 5.51 -12.95
C TYR A 100 6.67 4.76 -12.42
N ASP A 101 6.68 3.44 -12.45
CA ASP A 101 5.58 2.62 -11.90
C ASP A 101 5.38 2.87 -10.39
N ALA A 102 6.46 3.04 -9.64
CA ALA A 102 6.38 3.41 -8.23
C ALA A 102 5.78 4.81 -8.03
N LEU A 103 6.20 5.79 -8.84
CA LEU A 103 5.64 7.14 -8.83
C LEU A 103 4.14 7.10 -9.13
N VAL A 104 3.73 6.38 -10.16
CA VAL A 104 2.33 6.22 -10.58
C VAL A 104 1.49 5.65 -9.45
N ARG A 105 1.94 4.59 -8.79
CA ARG A 105 1.20 3.98 -7.67
C ARG A 105 0.99 4.94 -6.51
N MET A 106 1.95 5.78 -6.20
CA MET A 106 1.83 6.79 -5.14
C MET A 106 0.85 7.93 -5.48
N ALA A 107 0.47 8.06 -6.74
CA ALA A 107 -0.52 9.03 -7.21
C ALA A 107 -1.94 8.45 -7.39
N GLN A 108 -2.10 7.13 -7.33
CA GLN A 108 -3.38 6.45 -7.55
C GLN A 108 -4.19 6.39 -6.26
N ASP A 109 -5.38 6.99 -6.26
CA ASP A 109 -6.31 6.99 -5.12
C ASP A 109 -7.00 5.63 -4.88
N PHE A 110 -6.98 4.75 -5.88
CA PHE A 110 -7.45 3.38 -5.77
C PHE A 110 -6.36 2.40 -5.29
N SER A 111 -5.08 2.80 -5.30
CA SER A 111 -3.94 2.03 -4.80
C SER A 111 -3.52 2.44 -3.40
N GLN A 112 -3.64 3.73 -3.09
CA GLN A 112 -3.28 4.29 -1.79
C GLN A 112 -4.46 4.99 -1.14
N ARG A 113 -4.66 4.72 0.15
CA ARG A 113 -5.70 5.39 0.94
C ARG A 113 -5.46 6.89 1.04
N TYR A 114 -4.19 7.27 1.13
CA TYR A 114 -3.72 8.66 1.18
C TYR A 114 -2.60 8.85 0.16
N PRO A 115 -2.92 9.16 -1.11
CA PRO A 115 -1.92 9.36 -2.15
C PRO A 115 -0.85 10.37 -1.74
N LEU A 116 0.41 10.04 -1.96
CA LEU A 116 1.56 10.87 -1.61
C LEU A 116 1.97 11.82 -2.74
N ILE A 117 1.51 11.54 -3.94
CA ILE A 117 1.77 12.33 -5.14
C ILE A 117 0.45 12.82 -5.71
N ASP A 118 0.40 14.10 -6.07
CA ASP A 118 -0.69 14.71 -6.80
C ASP A 118 -0.32 14.71 -8.29
N GLY A 119 -0.99 13.82 -9.04
CA GLY A 119 -0.74 13.60 -10.46
C GLY A 119 -1.74 14.31 -11.34
N GLN A 120 -1.26 14.81 -12.49
CA GLN A 120 -2.10 15.36 -13.55
C GLN A 120 -1.92 14.57 -14.84
N GLY A 121 -3.02 14.20 -15.46
CA GLY A 121 -3.07 13.36 -16.64
C GLY A 121 -3.61 11.96 -16.34
N ASN A 122 -3.30 11.01 -17.21
CA ASN A 122 -3.75 9.62 -17.07
C ASN A 122 -2.74 8.81 -16.23
N PHE A 123 -3.12 8.49 -15.01
CA PHE A 123 -2.36 7.63 -14.09
C PHE A 123 -2.91 6.20 -13.99
N GLY A 124 -3.64 5.77 -15.02
CA GLY A 124 -4.26 4.46 -15.04
C GLY A 124 -5.64 4.41 -14.38
N SER A 125 -6.23 3.24 -14.37
CA SER A 125 -7.52 2.98 -13.75
C SER A 125 -7.48 1.73 -12.88
N ARG A 126 -8.51 1.58 -12.05
CA ARG A 126 -8.73 0.38 -11.24
C ARG A 126 -8.93 -0.88 -12.10
N ASP A 127 -9.42 -0.71 -13.33
CA ASP A 127 -9.67 -1.81 -14.27
C ASP A 127 -8.42 -2.32 -14.98
N GLY A 128 -7.25 -1.84 -14.58
CA GLY A 128 -5.97 -2.33 -15.09
C GLY A 128 -5.44 -1.54 -16.29
N ASP A 129 -6.09 -0.44 -16.67
CA ASP A 129 -5.54 0.47 -17.65
C ASP A 129 -4.23 1.05 -17.13
N GLY A 130 -3.20 1.00 -17.94
CA GLY A 130 -1.89 1.55 -17.62
C GLY A 130 -1.90 3.08 -17.64
N ALA A 131 -0.96 3.67 -16.90
CA ALA A 131 -0.72 5.10 -16.98
C ALA A 131 -0.18 5.49 -18.36
N ALA A 132 -0.43 6.72 -18.77
CA ALA A 132 0.23 7.31 -19.94
C ALA A 132 1.75 7.34 -19.73
N ALA A 133 2.52 7.41 -20.81
CA ALA A 133 3.97 7.50 -20.73
C ALA A 133 4.42 8.73 -19.90
N MET A 134 5.55 8.60 -19.21
CA MET A 134 6.05 9.61 -18.27
C MET A 134 6.27 11.02 -18.88
N ARG A 135 6.41 11.11 -20.19
CA ARG A 135 6.52 12.39 -20.91
C ARG A 135 5.20 13.16 -20.99
N TYR A 136 4.06 12.51 -20.78
CA TYR A 136 2.74 13.13 -20.84
C TYR A 136 2.19 13.50 -19.47
N THR A 137 2.44 12.68 -18.45
CA THR A 137 1.93 12.93 -17.10
C THR A 137 2.76 13.96 -16.36
N GLU A 138 2.13 14.65 -15.42
CA GLU A 138 2.76 15.62 -14.54
C GLU A 138 2.53 15.25 -13.07
N ALA A 139 3.47 15.61 -12.21
CA ALA A 139 3.42 15.25 -10.81
C ALA A 139 4.00 16.36 -9.92
N ARG A 140 3.44 16.45 -8.72
CA ARG A 140 3.95 17.19 -7.58
C ARG A 140 3.69 16.38 -6.30
N LEU A 141 4.27 16.78 -5.18
CA LEU A 141 3.96 16.17 -3.90
C LEU A 141 2.53 16.53 -3.46
N ALA A 142 1.80 15.57 -2.92
CA ALA A 142 0.53 15.82 -2.28
C ALA A 142 0.73 16.53 -0.92
N ARG A 143 -0.29 17.25 -0.45
CA ARG A 143 -0.19 18.00 0.81
C ARG A 143 0.16 17.13 2.01
N ILE A 144 -0.40 15.92 2.09
CA ILE A 144 -0.14 14.99 3.19
C ILE A 144 1.34 14.59 3.29
N THR A 145 2.08 14.64 2.19
CA THR A 145 3.49 14.26 2.14
C THR A 145 4.38 15.20 2.94
N SER A 146 3.89 16.39 3.29
CA SER A 146 4.54 17.28 4.27
C SER A 146 4.77 16.57 5.61
N LEU A 147 3.90 15.64 6.00
CA LEU A 147 4.05 14.85 7.22
C LEU A 147 5.24 13.87 7.17
N LEU A 148 5.80 13.61 5.99
CA LEU A 148 7.00 12.80 5.82
C LEU A 148 8.27 13.64 5.66
N LEU A 149 8.17 14.87 5.14
CA LEU A 149 9.32 15.60 4.59
C LEU A 149 9.66 16.91 5.33
N ASP A 150 8.70 17.57 5.99
CA ASP A 150 8.90 18.93 6.52
C ASP A 150 10.05 19.06 7.51
N GLU A 151 10.34 18.02 8.28
CA GLU A 151 11.37 18.06 9.32
C GLU A 151 12.72 17.47 8.85
N ILE A 152 12.88 17.17 7.56
CA ILE A 152 14.03 16.42 7.06
C ILE A 152 15.36 17.18 7.20
N ASP A 153 15.34 18.51 7.17
CA ASP A 153 16.51 19.37 7.29
C ASP A 153 16.80 19.80 8.74
N GLU A 154 16.10 19.22 9.71
CA GLU A 154 16.24 19.56 11.12
C GLU A 154 17.04 18.51 11.94
N GLY A 155 17.93 17.78 11.29
CA GLY A 155 18.77 16.77 11.92
C GLY A 155 18.01 15.55 12.45
N THR A 156 16.78 15.34 12.01
CA THR A 156 15.84 14.35 12.54
C THR A 156 16.17 12.91 12.18
N VAL A 157 16.82 12.70 11.04
CA VAL A 157 17.16 11.38 10.49
C VAL A 157 18.61 11.33 10.02
N ASP A 158 19.13 10.11 9.88
CA ASP A 158 20.46 9.89 9.35
C ASP A 158 20.45 9.88 7.84
N PHE A 159 21.56 10.32 7.26
CA PHE A 159 21.85 10.28 5.83
C PHE A 159 22.95 9.24 5.55
N GLN A 160 22.98 8.80 4.33
CA GLN A 160 24.00 7.88 3.82
C GLN A 160 24.42 8.31 2.42
N PRO A 161 25.65 8.00 1.96
CA PRO A 161 26.02 8.23 0.59
C PRO A 161 25.07 7.52 -0.38
N ASN A 162 24.79 8.14 -1.53
CA ASN A 162 24.11 7.50 -2.62
C ASN A 162 25.02 6.43 -3.29
N TYR A 163 24.55 5.80 -4.36
CA TYR A 163 25.24 4.68 -5.01
C TYR A 163 26.67 4.99 -5.53
N ASP A 164 26.96 6.24 -5.89
CA ASP A 164 28.27 6.67 -6.41
C ASP A 164 29.05 7.59 -5.45
N GLY A 165 28.50 7.87 -4.27
CA GLY A 165 29.10 8.75 -3.28
C GLY A 165 29.09 10.23 -3.61
N SER A 166 28.44 10.64 -4.71
CA SER A 166 28.40 12.05 -5.16
C SER A 166 27.46 12.93 -4.32
N THR A 167 26.47 12.34 -3.66
CA THR A 167 25.51 13.03 -2.82
C THR A 167 25.02 12.11 -1.69
N GLU A 168 24.20 12.64 -0.80
CA GLU A 168 23.62 11.88 0.30
C GLU A 168 22.12 11.72 0.13
N GLU A 169 21.60 10.62 0.63
CA GLU A 169 20.18 10.32 0.71
C GLU A 169 19.77 9.95 2.15
N PRO A 170 18.53 10.23 2.58
CA PRO A 170 18.09 9.86 3.92
C PRO A 170 17.88 8.35 4.03
N LYS A 171 18.26 7.79 5.19
CA LYS A 171 17.99 6.38 5.51
C LYS A 171 16.50 6.13 5.73
N GLN A 172 15.83 7.06 6.42
CA GLN A 172 14.39 7.12 6.62
C GLN A 172 13.91 8.55 6.45
N LEU A 173 12.60 8.74 6.21
CA LEU A 173 11.96 10.05 6.28
C LEU A 173 11.45 10.30 7.70
N PRO A 174 11.45 11.56 8.19
CA PRO A 174 11.00 11.90 9.54
C PRO A 174 9.47 11.89 9.66
N ALA A 175 8.88 10.73 9.50
CA ALA A 175 7.43 10.54 9.46
C ALA A 175 6.75 10.97 10.76
N ARG A 176 5.77 11.85 10.64
CA ARG A 176 4.95 12.35 11.76
C ARG A 176 3.72 11.49 12.03
N LEU A 177 3.50 10.45 11.25
CA LEU A 177 2.50 9.40 11.40
C LEU A 177 3.07 8.05 10.91
N PRO A 178 2.55 6.92 11.38
CA PRO A 178 3.00 5.60 10.93
C PRO A 178 2.42 5.27 9.53
N PHE A 179 3.05 5.75 8.49
CA PHE A 179 2.60 5.59 7.11
C PHE A 179 2.54 4.13 6.64
N ALA A 180 3.26 3.23 7.27
CA ALA A 180 3.14 1.79 7.01
C ALA A 180 1.71 1.29 7.24
N LEU A 181 1.00 1.83 8.23
CA LEU A 181 -0.42 1.54 8.48
C LEU A 181 -1.36 2.41 7.64
N LEU A 182 -1.02 3.67 7.39
CA LEU A 182 -1.91 4.58 6.67
C LEU A 182 -2.16 4.11 5.23
N ASN A 183 -1.08 3.79 4.51
CA ASN A 183 -1.16 3.36 3.11
C ASN A 183 -0.94 1.87 2.90
N GLY A 184 -0.47 1.17 3.94
CA GLY A 184 -0.10 -0.22 3.80
C GLY A 184 1.10 -0.42 2.87
N ALA A 185 1.34 -1.65 2.52
CA ALA A 185 2.32 -2.06 1.51
C ALA A 185 2.04 -3.48 1.05
N SER A 186 2.38 -3.77 -0.20
CA SER A 186 2.38 -5.12 -0.76
C SER A 186 3.73 -5.37 -1.44
N GLY A 187 4.28 -6.54 -1.28
CA GLY A 187 5.55 -6.89 -1.91
C GLY A 187 5.95 -8.33 -1.69
N ILE A 188 6.64 -8.88 -2.70
CA ILE A 188 7.18 -10.23 -2.68
C ILE A 188 8.69 -10.13 -2.69
N ALA A 189 9.33 -10.66 -1.64
CA ALA A 189 10.77 -10.80 -1.53
C ALA A 189 11.17 -12.28 -1.66
N VAL A 190 12.47 -12.54 -1.55
CA VAL A 190 12.97 -13.93 -1.51
C VAL A 190 12.75 -14.48 -0.10
N GLY A 191 11.97 -15.55 0.01
CA GLY A 191 11.67 -16.22 1.27
C GLY A 191 10.67 -15.52 2.20
N MET A 192 10.18 -14.34 1.82
CA MET A 192 9.16 -13.62 2.60
C MET A 192 8.33 -12.69 1.72
N ALA A 193 7.16 -12.32 2.21
CA ALA A 193 6.26 -11.38 1.56
C ALA A 193 5.66 -10.43 2.61
N THR A 194 5.14 -9.30 2.14
CA THR A 194 4.38 -8.37 2.96
C THR A 194 3.04 -8.08 2.30
N GLU A 195 2.00 -7.94 3.11
CA GLU A 195 0.67 -7.49 2.70
C GLU A 195 0.04 -6.73 3.87
N ILE A 196 0.33 -5.46 3.94
CA ILE A 196 -0.15 -4.56 4.99
C ILE A 196 -1.33 -3.80 4.43
N PRO A 197 -2.55 -3.95 4.98
CA PRO A 197 -3.70 -3.16 4.55
C PRO A 197 -3.55 -1.71 5.00
N SER A 198 -4.22 -0.79 4.30
CA SER A 198 -4.34 0.61 4.72
C SER A 198 -5.32 0.76 5.89
N HIS A 199 -5.20 1.88 6.61
CA HIS A 199 -6.00 2.17 7.81
C HIS A 199 -6.46 3.63 7.83
N ASN A 200 -7.51 3.89 8.59
CA ASN A 200 -8.04 5.23 8.78
C ASN A 200 -7.07 6.11 9.60
N LEU A 201 -6.78 7.29 9.08
CA LEU A 201 -5.81 8.21 9.67
C LEU A 201 -6.16 8.61 11.11
N ARG A 202 -7.43 8.90 11.40
CA ARG A 202 -7.88 9.30 12.75
C ARG A 202 -7.71 8.16 13.74
N GLU A 203 -8.16 6.96 13.36
CA GLU A 203 -8.03 5.76 14.17
C GLU A 203 -6.57 5.44 14.48
N VAL A 204 -5.68 5.57 13.50
CA VAL A 204 -4.24 5.36 13.67
C VAL A 204 -3.64 6.41 14.60
N ALA A 205 -3.97 7.67 14.40
CA ALA A 205 -3.49 8.77 15.26
C ALA A 205 -3.98 8.57 16.70
N ASP A 206 -5.26 8.25 16.89
CA ASP A 206 -5.83 8.02 18.22
C ASP A 206 -5.20 6.81 18.91
N ALA A 207 -4.90 5.74 18.17
CA ALA A 207 -4.19 4.58 18.69
C ALA A 207 -2.77 4.93 19.16
N CYS A 208 -2.04 5.75 18.40
CA CYS A 208 -0.73 6.25 18.82
C CYS A 208 -0.81 7.09 20.08
N VAL A 209 -1.77 8.02 20.16
CA VAL A 209 -2.00 8.85 21.34
C VAL A 209 -2.34 8.00 22.56
N ALA A 210 -3.20 7.01 22.41
CA ALA A 210 -3.60 6.10 23.48
C ALA A 210 -2.40 5.31 24.03
N LEU A 211 -1.55 4.77 23.15
CA LEU A 211 -0.34 4.04 23.54
C LEU A 211 0.73 4.93 24.20
N ILE A 212 0.86 6.18 23.75
CA ILE A 212 1.77 7.15 24.39
C ILE A 212 1.29 7.47 25.82
N LYS A 213 -0.01 7.66 26.01
CA LYS A 213 -0.60 7.95 27.33
C LYS A 213 -0.62 6.74 28.24
N ASN A 214 -0.84 5.56 27.70
CA ASN A 214 -0.90 4.29 28.43
C ASN A 214 -0.12 3.20 27.71
N PRO A 215 1.18 3.04 27.96
CA PRO A 215 2.00 1.97 27.35
C PRO A 215 1.53 0.55 27.70
N LYS A 216 0.68 0.40 28.69
CA LYS A 216 0.09 -0.90 29.11
C LYS A 216 -1.30 -1.16 28.52
N LEU A 217 -1.73 -0.33 27.57
CA LEU A 217 -3.01 -0.53 26.86
C LEU A 217 -3.10 -1.97 26.35
N SER A 218 -4.22 -2.65 26.63
CA SER A 218 -4.41 -4.03 26.20
C SER A 218 -4.64 -4.12 24.67
N HIS A 219 -4.45 -5.31 24.12
CA HIS A 219 -4.78 -5.57 22.71
C HIS A 219 -6.24 -5.32 22.40
N ALA A 220 -7.15 -5.75 23.28
CA ALA A 220 -8.59 -5.51 23.13
C ALA A 220 -8.94 -4.01 23.14
N GLU A 221 -8.35 -3.23 24.05
CA GLU A 221 -8.54 -1.77 24.10
C GLU A 221 -7.98 -1.09 22.87
N LEU A 222 -6.83 -1.54 22.36
CA LEU A 222 -6.24 -1.03 21.11
C LEU A 222 -7.18 -1.23 19.93
N LEU A 223 -7.81 -2.41 19.80
CA LEU A 223 -8.75 -2.73 18.74
C LEU A 223 -10.09 -2.00 18.84
N GLN A 224 -10.46 -1.48 20.00
CA GLN A 224 -11.60 -0.56 20.11
C GLN A 224 -11.34 0.77 19.43
N ILE A 225 -10.08 1.21 19.39
CA ILE A 225 -9.65 2.47 18.75
C ILE A 225 -9.34 2.26 17.27
N LEU A 226 -8.65 1.18 16.94
CA LEU A 226 -8.27 0.79 15.58
C LEU A 226 -8.86 -0.59 15.24
N PRO A 227 -10.14 -0.64 14.85
CA PRO A 227 -10.89 -1.90 14.78
C PRO A 227 -10.57 -2.77 13.57
N GLY A 228 -9.95 -2.22 12.55
CA GLY A 228 -9.64 -2.97 11.33
C GLY A 228 -9.09 -2.09 10.20
N PRO A 229 -8.81 -2.70 9.04
CA PRO A 229 -8.40 -2.00 7.85
C PRO A 229 -9.45 -1.00 7.32
N ASP A 230 -8.95 -0.01 6.58
CA ASP A 230 -9.74 0.96 5.81
C ASP A 230 -9.17 1.02 4.39
N TYR A 231 -9.82 0.34 3.47
CA TYR A 231 -9.32 0.17 2.10
C TYR A 231 -9.62 1.41 1.24
N PRO A 232 -8.74 1.73 0.25
CA PRO A 232 -8.94 2.88 -0.63
C PRO A 232 -10.27 2.86 -1.40
N GLY A 233 -10.69 1.69 -1.83
CA GLY A 233 -11.95 1.48 -2.56
C GLY A 233 -13.16 1.20 -1.69
N GLY A 234 -13.02 1.21 -0.37
CA GLY A 234 -14.11 0.85 0.55
C GLY A 234 -14.37 -0.65 0.64
N GLY A 235 -15.64 -1.03 0.67
CA GLY A 235 -16.11 -2.38 0.96
C GLY A 235 -16.50 -2.56 2.42
N GLN A 236 -16.90 -3.78 2.78
CA GLN A 236 -17.26 -4.12 4.15
C GLN A 236 -16.56 -5.39 4.60
N ILE A 237 -15.89 -5.31 5.73
CA ILE A 237 -15.25 -6.46 6.37
C ILE A 237 -16.32 -7.26 7.07
N ILE A 238 -16.42 -8.55 6.74
CA ILE A 238 -17.43 -9.47 7.31
C ILE A 238 -16.81 -10.55 8.19
N SER A 239 -15.48 -10.56 8.34
CA SER A 239 -14.81 -11.41 9.30
C SER A 239 -15.23 -11.05 10.73
N SER A 240 -15.21 -12.04 11.63
CA SER A 240 -15.54 -11.83 13.04
C SER A 240 -14.47 -10.93 13.71
N ASP A 241 -14.87 -10.29 14.83
CA ASP A 241 -13.93 -9.53 15.65
C ASP A 241 -12.77 -10.39 16.16
N ALA A 242 -13.03 -11.69 16.41
CA ALA A 242 -12.00 -12.65 16.78
C ALA A 242 -10.97 -12.88 15.67
N ASP A 243 -11.41 -13.01 14.41
CA ASP A 243 -10.51 -13.19 13.28
C ASP A 243 -9.64 -11.95 13.04
N ILE A 244 -10.23 -10.75 13.18
CA ILE A 244 -9.50 -9.48 13.08
C ILE A 244 -8.49 -9.36 14.22
N SER A 245 -8.92 -9.66 15.45
CA SER A 245 -8.06 -9.66 16.63
C SER A 245 -6.86 -10.60 16.47
N ASP A 246 -7.08 -11.82 16.01
CA ASP A 246 -6.04 -12.81 15.76
C ASP A 246 -5.05 -12.34 14.68
N ALA A 247 -5.54 -11.79 13.59
CA ALA A 247 -4.68 -11.28 12.51
C ALA A 247 -3.74 -10.18 13.03
N TYR A 248 -4.23 -9.26 13.85
CA TYR A 248 -3.42 -8.20 14.43
C TYR A 248 -2.52 -8.65 15.58
N ALA A 249 -2.93 -9.66 16.34
CA ALA A 249 -2.12 -10.23 17.43
C ALA A 249 -0.96 -11.08 16.92
N THR A 250 -1.10 -11.71 15.76
CA THR A 250 -0.08 -12.58 15.16
C THR A 250 0.67 -11.90 14.01
N GLY A 251 0.13 -10.81 13.44
CA GLY A 251 0.65 -10.16 12.25
C GLY A 251 0.37 -10.91 10.95
N ARG A 252 -0.44 -11.96 10.97
CA ARG A 252 -0.83 -12.77 9.81
C ARG A 252 -2.27 -13.20 9.91
N GLY A 253 -2.96 -13.19 8.78
CA GLY A 253 -4.33 -13.65 8.69
C GLY A 253 -4.93 -13.40 7.32
N SER A 254 -6.22 -13.61 7.25
CA SER A 254 -7.02 -13.31 6.07
C SER A 254 -8.39 -12.83 6.52
N LEU A 255 -8.83 -11.71 5.97
CA LEU A 255 -10.13 -11.14 6.25
C LEU A 255 -11.02 -11.29 5.03
N LYS A 256 -12.30 -11.59 5.25
CA LYS A 256 -13.30 -11.57 4.20
C LYS A 256 -13.85 -10.16 4.04
N VAL A 257 -13.86 -9.69 2.80
CA VAL A 257 -14.36 -8.37 2.43
C VAL A 257 -15.43 -8.53 1.36
N ARG A 258 -16.51 -7.82 1.54
CA ARG A 258 -17.69 -7.80 0.68
C ARG A 258 -17.83 -6.45 0.00
N ALA A 259 -18.37 -6.45 -1.22
CA ALA A 259 -18.85 -5.24 -1.86
C ALA A 259 -19.92 -4.54 -1.01
N ARG A 260 -20.10 -3.24 -1.20
CA ARG A 260 -21.27 -2.51 -0.74
C ARG A 260 -22.25 -2.32 -1.88
N TRP A 261 -23.52 -2.42 -1.56
CA TRP A 261 -24.59 -2.25 -2.53
C TRP A 261 -25.78 -1.51 -1.93
N VAL A 262 -26.62 -1.02 -2.83
CA VAL A 262 -27.94 -0.47 -2.53
C VAL A 262 -28.96 -1.10 -3.48
N ILE A 263 -30.23 -1.17 -3.03
CA ILE A 263 -31.34 -1.52 -3.90
C ILE A 263 -31.96 -0.24 -4.39
N GLU A 264 -32.12 -0.12 -5.70
CA GLU A 264 -32.84 0.98 -6.32
C GLU A 264 -34.21 0.48 -6.82
N ASP A 265 -35.27 1.07 -6.29
CA ASP A 265 -36.63 0.79 -6.73
C ASP A 265 -36.91 1.56 -8.02
N LEU A 266 -37.45 0.86 -9.00
CA LEU A 266 -37.80 1.39 -10.31
C LEU A 266 -39.32 1.43 -10.51
N ALA A 267 -39.76 2.05 -11.61
CA ALA A 267 -41.16 2.12 -11.96
C ALA A 267 -41.79 0.72 -12.09
N ARG A 268 -43.09 0.63 -11.81
CA ARG A 268 -43.92 -0.59 -11.94
C ARG A 268 -43.47 -1.76 -11.05
N GLY A 269 -42.87 -1.46 -9.88
CA GLY A 269 -42.43 -2.47 -8.93
C GLY A 269 -41.19 -3.24 -9.36
N GLN A 270 -40.46 -2.76 -10.37
CA GLN A 270 -39.14 -3.26 -10.73
C GLN A 270 -38.09 -2.71 -9.80
N TRP A 271 -36.96 -3.38 -9.71
CA TRP A 271 -35.84 -3.00 -8.88
C TRP A 271 -34.51 -3.46 -9.51
N GLN A 272 -33.43 -2.86 -9.08
CA GLN A 272 -32.07 -3.27 -9.46
C GLN A 272 -31.14 -3.19 -8.27
N LEU A 273 -30.10 -4.05 -8.30
CA LEU A 273 -29.02 -4.06 -7.34
C LEU A 273 -27.87 -3.21 -7.88
N VAL A 274 -27.44 -2.22 -7.12
CA VAL A 274 -26.32 -1.35 -7.50
C VAL A 274 -25.16 -1.54 -6.53
N VAL A 275 -24.04 -2.04 -7.04
CA VAL A 275 -22.79 -2.15 -6.30
C VAL A 275 -22.05 -0.83 -6.39
N THR A 276 -21.70 -0.26 -5.24
CA THR A 276 -21.07 1.06 -5.11
C THR A 276 -19.63 1.03 -4.61
N GLU A 277 -19.23 -0.07 -3.98
CA GLU A 277 -17.86 -0.31 -3.51
C GLU A 277 -17.49 -1.78 -3.73
N LEU A 278 -16.23 -2.02 -4.08
CA LEU A 278 -15.70 -3.35 -4.34
C LEU A 278 -14.64 -3.73 -3.30
N PRO A 279 -14.45 -5.04 -3.05
CA PRO A 279 -13.34 -5.52 -2.23
C PRO A 279 -11.98 -5.07 -2.76
N PRO A 280 -10.93 -5.01 -1.92
CA PRO A 280 -9.59 -4.64 -2.37
C PRO A 280 -9.07 -5.60 -3.44
N GLY A 281 -8.45 -5.02 -4.47
CA GLY A 281 -7.91 -5.78 -5.62
C GLY A 281 -8.94 -6.28 -6.62
N VAL A 282 -10.22 -5.95 -6.44
CA VAL A 282 -11.30 -6.27 -7.37
C VAL A 282 -11.70 -5.04 -8.17
N SER A 283 -11.68 -5.15 -9.49
CA SER A 283 -12.13 -4.11 -10.41
C SER A 283 -13.55 -4.39 -10.91
N SER A 284 -14.21 -3.36 -11.43
CA SER A 284 -15.50 -3.51 -12.10
C SER A 284 -15.39 -4.45 -13.29
N GLN A 285 -14.33 -4.32 -14.08
CA GLN A 285 -14.08 -5.17 -15.24
C GLN A 285 -13.95 -6.65 -14.84
N LYS A 286 -13.23 -6.94 -13.76
CA LYS A 286 -13.08 -8.31 -13.26
C LYS A 286 -14.44 -8.95 -12.94
N VAL A 287 -15.32 -8.21 -12.26
CA VAL A 287 -16.67 -8.71 -11.94
C VAL A 287 -17.48 -8.96 -13.21
N LEU A 288 -17.42 -8.05 -14.19
CA LEU A 288 -18.08 -8.25 -15.49
C LEU A 288 -17.57 -9.48 -16.23
N GLU A 289 -16.27 -9.70 -16.25
CA GLU A 289 -15.64 -10.87 -16.85
C GLU A 289 -16.08 -12.17 -16.16
N GLU A 290 -16.13 -12.18 -14.83
CA GLU A 290 -16.62 -13.32 -14.04
C GLU A 290 -18.10 -13.64 -14.36
N ILE A 291 -18.94 -12.61 -14.46
CA ILE A 291 -20.35 -12.78 -14.84
C ILE A 291 -20.48 -13.33 -16.26
N GLU A 292 -19.71 -12.81 -17.21
CA GLU A 292 -19.69 -13.30 -18.59
C GLU A 292 -19.22 -14.77 -18.64
N GLU A 293 -18.19 -15.12 -17.90
CA GLU A 293 -17.72 -16.52 -17.84
C GLU A 293 -18.76 -17.47 -17.24
N LEU A 294 -19.52 -17.02 -16.25
CA LEU A 294 -20.58 -17.80 -15.61
C LEU A 294 -21.83 -17.93 -16.48
N THR A 295 -22.24 -16.87 -17.17
CA THR A 295 -23.47 -16.83 -17.97
C THR A 295 -23.28 -17.31 -19.40
N ASN A 296 -22.09 -17.16 -19.96
CA ASN A 296 -21.72 -17.56 -21.32
C ASN A 296 -20.37 -18.31 -21.31
N PRO A 297 -20.29 -19.47 -20.62
CA PRO A 297 -19.04 -20.19 -20.47
C PRO A 297 -18.53 -20.73 -21.80
N LYS A 298 -17.21 -20.69 -21.99
CA LYS A 298 -16.55 -21.26 -23.16
C LYS A 298 -16.15 -22.71 -22.92
N VAL A 299 -16.23 -23.52 -23.96
CA VAL A 299 -15.73 -24.90 -23.91
C VAL A 299 -14.22 -24.88 -23.71
N LYS A 300 -13.73 -25.58 -22.70
CA LYS A 300 -12.30 -25.70 -22.41
C LYS A 300 -11.54 -26.36 -23.56
N THR A 301 -10.33 -25.88 -23.83
CA THR A 301 -9.47 -26.42 -24.88
C THR A 301 -9.31 -27.93 -24.72
N GLY A 302 -9.58 -28.68 -25.81
CA GLY A 302 -9.53 -30.15 -25.83
C GLY A 302 -10.81 -30.85 -25.36
N LYS A 303 -11.86 -30.11 -25.03
CA LYS A 303 -13.20 -30.66 -24.73
C LYS A 303 -14.17 -30.40 -25.90
N LYS A 304 -15.20 -31.23 -26.02
CA LYS A 304 -16.24 -31.09 -27.08
C LYS A 304 -17.50 -30.37 -26.59
N ALA A 305 -17.66 -30.25 -25.29
CA ALA A 305 -18.83 -29.64 -24.67
C ALA A 305 -18.45 -28.98 -23.32
N LEU A 306 -19.39 -28.20 -22.78
CA LEU A 306 -19.29 -27.64 -21.42
C LEU A 306 -19.26 -28.74 -20.37
N SER A 307 -18.54 -28.52 -19.26
CA SER A 307 -18.61 -29.43 -18.12
C SER A 307 -19.97 -29.37 -17.44
N PRO A 308 -20.40 -30.42 -16.73
CA PRO A 308 -21.64 -30.40 -15.95
C PRO A 308 -21.66 -29.23 -14.94
N GLU A 309 -20.52 -28.92 -14.32
CA GLU A 309 -20.36 -27.78 -13.39
C GLU A 309 -20.62 -26.44 -14.08
N GLN A 310 -20.02 -26.21 -15.26
CA GLN A 310 -20.24 -24.99 -16.04
C GLN A 310 -21.72 -24.82 -16.40
N THR A 311 -22.37 -25.91 -16.81
CA THR A 311 -23.80 -25.90 -17.16
C THR A 311 -24.68 -25.61 -15.95
N GLN A 312 -24.36 -26.19 -14.80
CA GLN A 312 -25.11 -25.97 -13.56
C GLN A 312 -24.95 -24.54 -13.05
N LEU A 313 -23.73 -24.00 -13.05
CA LEU A 313 -23.45 -22.61 -12.66
C LEU A 313 -24.20 -21.63 -13.57
N LYS A 314 -24.15 -21.85 -14.88
CA LYS A 314 -24.90 -21.05 -15.84
C LYS A 314 -26.40 -21.05 -15.53
N THR A 315 -26.98 -22.19 -15.26
CA THR A 315 -28.40 -22.32 -14.91
C THR A 315 -28.70 -21.57 -13.60
N THR A 316 -27.88 -21.74 -12.60
CA THR A 316 -28.03 -21.10 -11.29
C THR A 316 -28.01 -19.57 -11.39
N ILE A 317 -27.04 -19.02 -12.10
CA ILE A 317 -26.91 -17.56 -12.26
C ILE A 317 -28.04 -16.99 -13.10
N LEU A 318 -28.37 -17.61 -14.23
CA LEU A 318 -29.43 -17.15 -15.13
C LEU A 318 -30.85 -17.31 -14.55
N ALA A 319 -31.01 -18.10 -13.51
CA ALA A 319 -32.28 -18.19 -12.79
C ALA A 319 -32.62 -16.91 -12.02
N VAL A 320 -31.62 -16.15 -11.58
CA VAL A 320 -31.80 -14.94 -10.75
C VAL A 320 -31.36 -13.66 -11.42
N LEU A 321 -30.42 -13.72 -12.38
CA LEU A 321 -29.81 -12.56 -13.03
C LEU A 321 -30.25 -12.46 -14.50
N ASP A 322 -30.76 -11.31 -14.91
CA ASP A 322 -31.04 -10.99 -16.32
C ASP A 322 -29.82 -10.38 -17.02
N GLY A 323 -29.16 -9.43 -16.40
CA GLY A 323 -27.97 -8.78 -16.94
C GLY A 323 -27.23 -7.91 -15.94
N VAL A 324 -26.05 -7.49 -16.36
CA VAL A 324 -25.20 -6.56 -15.60
C VAL A 324 -24.73 -5.44 -16.52
N ARG A 325 -24.67 -4.23 -15.99
CA ARG A 325 -24.12 -3.04 -16.68
C ARG A 325 -23.10 -2.35 -15.81
N ASP A 326 -22.06 -1.83 -16.42
CA ASP A 326 -21.15 -0.89 -15.78
C ASP A 326 -21.59 0.54 -16.11
N GLU A 327 -22.11 1.23 -15.11
CA GLU A 327 -22.50 2.64 -15.16
C GLU A 327 -21.52 3.53 -14.39
N SER A 328 -20.30 3.04 -14.13
CA SER A 328 -19.26 3.80 -13.44
C SER A 328 -18.89 5.06 -14.22
N SER A 329 -18.63 6.13 -13.47
CA SER A 329 -18.29 7.44 -14.02
C SER A 329 -17.30 8.16 -13.08
N LYS A 330 -16.88 9.35 -13.44
CA LYS A 330 -16.04 10.20 -12.59
C LYS A 330 -16.71 10.51 -11.25
N ASP A 331 -18.02 10.74 -11.26
CA ASP A 331 -18.81 11.08 -10.07
C ASP A 331 -19.24 9.84 -9.27
N ALA A 332 -19.30 8.69 -9.93
CA ALA A 332 -19.57 7.39 -9.32
C ALA A 332 -18.50 6.37 -9.77
N PRO A 333 -17.34 6.32 -9.10
CA PRO A 333 -16.19 5.52 -9.54
C PRO A 333 -16.48 4.03 -9.66
N VAL A 334 -17.42 3.51 -8.86
CA VAL A 334 -17.97 2.17 -8.96
C VAL A 334 -19.49 2.27 -8.97
N ARG A 335 -20.10 1.87 -10.06
CA ARG A 335 -21.55 1.72 -10.19
C ARG A 335 -21.84 0.53 -11.12
N LEU A 336 -21.91 -0.65 -10.54
CA LEU A 336 -22.30 -1.88 -11.23
C LEU A 336 -23.78 -2.16 -10.98
N VAL A 337 -24.58 -2.23 -12.04
CA VAL A 337 -26.01 -2.44 -11.96
C VAL A 337 -26.33 -3.88 -12.36
N PHE A 338 -26.93 -4.62 -11.45
CA PHE A 338 -27.41 -5.98 -11.65
C PHE A 338 -28.93 -6.00 -11.74
N GLU A 339 -29.44 -6.49 -12.84
CA GLU A 339 -30.89 -6.63 -13.07
C GLU A 339 -31.36 -8.02 -12.67
N PRO A 340 -32.36 -8.16 -11.79
CA PRO A 340 -32.95 -9.46 -11.47
C PRO A 340 -33.64 -10.05 -12.71
N LYS A 341 -33.71 -11.36 -12.78
CA LYS A 341 -34.36 -12.09 -13.87
C LYS A 341 -35.82 -11.65 -14.06
N THR A 342 -36.51 -11.50 -12.94
CA THR A 342 -37.88 -10.96 -12.87
C THR A 342 -37.99 -10.08 -11.62
N ARG A 343 -39.00 -9.20 -11.58
CA ARG A 343 -39.27 -8.35 -10.40
C ARG A 343 -39.66 -9.15 -9.14
N THR A 344 -40.04 -10.41 -9.30
CA THR A 344 -40.45 -11.30 -8.22
C THR A 344 -39.30 -12.04 -7.55
N ILE A 345 -38.09 -11.96 -8.09
CA ILE A 345 -36.90 -12.52 -7.47
C ILE A 345 -36.66 -11.85 -6.13
N GLU A 346 -36.42 -12.65 -5.09
CA GLU A 346 -36.02 -12.18 -3.78
C GLU A 346 -34.67 -11.46 -3.85
N GLN A 347 -34.60 -10.24 -3.28
CA GLN A 347 -33.35 -9.45 -3.27
C GLN A 347 -32.21 -10.22 -2.64
N GLN A 348 -32.46 -10.91 -1.52
CA GLN A 348 -31.46 -11.70 -0.82
C GLN A 348 -30.96 -12.89 -1.66
N GLU A 349 -31.81 -13.50 -2.47
CA GLU A 349 -31.43 -14.58 -3.35
C GLU A 349 -30.44 -14.14 -4.42
N LEU A 350 -30.69 -13.01 -5.07
CA LEU A 350 -29.77 -12.42 -6.03
C LEU A 350 -28.43 -12.08 -5.38
N ILE A 351 -28.46 -11.39 -4.24
CA ILE A 351 -27.26 -10.98 -3.50
C ILE A 351 -26.44 -12.21 -3.10
N THR A 352 -27.04 -13.20 -2.47
CA THR A 352 -26.36 -14.42 -2.00
C THR A 352 -25.73 -15.17 -3.17
N THR A 353 -26.43 -15.29 -4.29
CA THR A 353 -25.93 -15.97 -5.48
C THR A 353 -24.72 -15.24 -6.06
N LEU A 354 -24.75 -13.92 -6.18
CA LEU A 354 -23.64 -13.12 -6.68
C LEU A 354 -22.42 -13.18 -5.74
N LEU A 355 -22.62 -13.09 -4.44
CA LEU A 355 -21.54 -13.19 -3.46
C LEU A 355 -20.87 -14.56 -3.45
N ALA A 356 -21.63 -15.63 -3.66
CA ALA A 356 -21.13 -16.99 -3.64
C ALA A 356 -20.27 -17.32 -4.90
N HIS A 357 -20.50 -16.67 -6.04
CA HIS A 357 -19.94 -17.05 -7.32
C HIS A 357 -19.05 -15.99 -7.98
N THR A 358 -18.90 -14.84 -7.36
CA THR A 358 -18.07 -13.75 -7.90
C THR A 358 -17.14 -13.17 -6.85
N SER A 359 -16.20 -12.32 -7.31
CA SER A 359 -15.30 -11.55 -6.44
C SER A 359 -15.96 -10.39 -5.69
N LEU A 360 -17.29 -10.26 -5.74
CA LEU A 360 -18.05 -9.33 -4.88
C LEU A 360 -17.89 -9.66 -3.38
N GLU A 361 -17.50 -10.88 -3.07
CA GLU A 361 -16.93 -11.27 -1.79
C GLU A 361 -15.58 -11.93 -2.05
N SER A 362 -14.53 -11.45 -1.41
CA SER A 362 -13.19 -11.99 -1.56
C SER A 362 -12.42 -11.97 -0.25
N SER A 363 -11.31 -12.70 -0.22
CA SER A 363 -10.39 -12.72 0.92
C SER A 363 -9.26 -11.73 0.69
N SER A 364 -8.94 -10.94 1.72
CA SER A 364 -7.81 -10.02 1.77
C SER A 364 -6.79 -10.53 2.78
N SER A 365 -5.59 -10.86 2.31
CA SER A 365 -4.51 -11.37 3.16
C SER A 365 -3.93 -10.25 4.02
N ILE A 366 -3.48 -10.61 5.22
CA ILE A 366 -2.71 -9.75 6.12
C ILE A 366 -1.39 -10.43 6.41
N ASN A 367 -0.30 -9.72 6.19
CA ASN A 367 1.05 -10.11 6.56
C ASN A 367 1.85 -8.85 6.89
N LEU A 368 1.99 -8.56 8.17
CA LEU A 368 2.62 -7.34 8.66
C LEU A 368 4.15 -7.48 8.74
N THR A 369 4.75 -8.01 7.69
CA THR A 369 6.21 -8.14 7.55
C THR A 369 6.79 -6.83 7.05
N MET A 370 7.78 -6.30 7.78
CA MET A 370 8.46 -5.05 7.44
C MET A 370 9.85 -5.00 8.05
N VAL A 371 10.63 -4.02 7.63
CA VAL A 371 11.93 -3.73 8.23
C VAL A 371 11.69 -2.97 9.54
N GLY A 372 12.18 -3.53 10.65
CA GLY A 372 12.04 -2.93 11.99
C GLY A 372 13.09 -1.86 12.28
N LEU A 373 13.02 -1.28 13.48
CA LEU A 373 14.01 -0.31 13.98
C LEU A 373 15.44 -0.85 13.99
N ASP A 374 15.61 -2.14 14.20
CA ASP A 374 16.91 -2.85 14.20
C ASP A 374 17.44 -3.14 12.78
N GLY A 375 16.70 -2.72 11.73
CA GLY A 375 17.02 -2.98 10.34
C GLY A 375 16.77 -4.41 9.88
N ARG A 376 16.08 -5.23 10.68
CA ARG A 376 15.76 -6.61 10.36
C ARG A 376 14.33 -6.75 9.82
N PRO A 377 14.14 -7.52 8.74
CA PRO A 377 12.83 -7.85 8.23
C PRO A 377 12.18 -8.95 9.07
N VAL A 378 11.07 -8.63 9.72
CA VAL A 378 10.32 -9.60 10.54
C VAL A 378 8.81 -9.33 10.45
N PRO A 379 7.96 -10.36 10.63
CA PRO A 379 6.54 -10.16 10.89
C PRO A 379 6.35 -9.46 12.23
N LYS A 380 5.48 -8.44 12.25
CA LYS A 380 5.17 -7.69 13.47
C LYS A 380 3.68 -7.81 13.81
N THR A 381 3.36 -7.73 15.09
CA THR A 381 1.98 -7.49 15.52
C THR A 381 1.63 -6.02 15.29
N LEU A 382 0.34 -5.70 15.24
CA LEU A 382 -0.12 -4.31 15.15
C LEU A 382 0.49 -3.43 16.26
N ARG A 383 0.49 -3.95 17.49
CA ARG A 383 1.07 -3.25 18.63
C ARG A 383 2.56 -2.97 18.44
N GLN A 384 3.33 -3.96 18.00
CA GLN A 384 4.77 -3.80 17.75
C GLN A 384 5.05 -2.73 16.70
N MET A 385 4.26 -2.68 15.61
CA MET A 385 4.38 -1.63 14.60
C MET A 385 4.20 -0.24 15.20
N LEU A 386 3.16 -0.06 16.01
CA LEU A 386 2.85 1.23 16.64
C LEU A 386 3.91 1.61 17.67
N GLU A 387 4.35 0.69 18.51
CA GLU A 387 5.37 0.93 19.53
C GLU A 387 6.72 1.29 18.91
N GLU A 388 7.15 0.60 17.86
CA GLU A 388 8.40 0.91 17.16
C GLU A 388 8.33 2.26 16.45
N TRP A 389 7.20 2.57 15.80
CA TRP A 389 7.04 3.89 15.20
C TRP A 389 7.02 5.00 16.27
N ILE A 390 6.36 4.80 17.41
CA ILE A 390 6.35 5.77 18.52
C ILE A 390 7.77 6.01 19.03
N ALA A 391 8.57 4.96 19.22
CA ALA A 391 9.98 5.07 19.63
C ALA A 391 10.79 5.87 18.61
N PHE A 392 10.61 5.58 17.32
CA PHE A 392 11.22 6.36 16.24
C PHE A 392 10.79 7.84 16.29
N ARG A 393 9.50 8.10 16.45
CA ARG A 393 8.98 9.47 16.51
C ARG A 393 9.49 10.24 17.73
N GLN A 394 9.60 9.62 18.88
CA GLN A 394 10.21 10.24 20.07
C GLN A 394 11.65 10.67 19.78
N THR A 395 12.44 9.81 19.14
CA THR A 395 13.81 10.13 18.76
C THR A 395 13.86 11.30 17.77
N THR A 396 13.01 11.31 16.76
CA THR A 396 12.97 12.41 15.77
C THR A 396 12.56 13.74 16.41
N VAL A 397 11.63 13.74 17.36
CA VAL A 397 11.21 14.95 18.10
C VAL A 397 12.35 15.48 18.99
N GLN A 398 13.05 14.59 19.68
CA GLN A 398 14.23 14.98 20.49
C GLN A 398 15.33 15.59 19.61
N ARG A 399 15.67 14.94 18.50
CA ARG A 399 16.68 15.43 17.55
C ARG A 399 16.29 16.77 16.94
N ARG A 400 15.04 16.94 16.55
CA ARG A 400 14.50 18.22 16.06
C ARG A 400 14.61 19.32 17.11
N SER A 401 14.21 19.04 18.34
CA SER A 401 14.25 20.00 19.42
C SER A 401 15.68 20.42 19.75
N GLN A 402 16.60 19.47 19.76
CA GLN A 402 18.03 19.76 19.96
C GLN A 402 18.59 20.64 18.82
N TYR A 403 18.29 20.27 17.58
CA TYR A 403 18.70 21.06 16.41
C TYR A 403 18.21 22.51 16.49
N ARG A 404 16.93 22.71 16.85
CA ARG A 404 16.36 24.06 17.01
C ARG A 404 17.01 24.82 18.17
N LEU A 405 17.26 24.15 19.29
CA LEU A 405 17.96 24.72 20.43
C LEU A 405 19.38 25.20 20.06
N ASP A 406 20.14 24.33 19.39
CA ASP A 406 21.51 24.66 18.97
C ASP A 406 21.53 25.87 18.02
N LYS A 407 20.57 25.97 17.10
CA LYS A 407 20.40 27.13 16.21
C LYS A 407 20.10 28.42 16.97
N VAL A 408 19.21 28.34 17.96
CA VAL A 408 18.84 29.49 18.80
C VAL A 408 20.03 29.94 19.63
N LEU A 409 20.74 29.01 20.28
CA LEU A 409 21.93 29.33 21.09
C LEU A 409 23.05 29.94 20.25
N ALA A 410 23.30 29.39 19.05
CA ALA A 410 24.26 30.01 18.14
C ALA A 410 23.88 31.44 17.75
N ARG A 411 22.58 31.68 17.53
CA ARG A 411 22.11 33.06 17.24
C ARG A 411 22.24 34.00 18.41
N ILE A 412 21.92 33.54 19.62
CA ILE A 412 22.11 34.34 20.87
C ILE A 412 23.57 34.71 21.04
N HIS A 413 24.48 33.73 20.89
CA HIS A 413 25.93 33.95 21.01
C HIS A 413 26.43 35.06 20.05
N ILE A 414 25.95 35.07 18.80
CA ILE A 414 26.27 36.13 17.84
C ILE A 414 25.74 37.48 18.25
N LEU A 415 24.54 37.52 18.84
CA LEU A 415 23.90 38.79 19.28
C LEU A 415 24.56 39.37 20.55
N GLU A 416 25.00 38.52 21.47
CA GLU A 416 25.70 38.93 22.69
C GLU A 416 27.14 39.37 22.42
N GLY A 417 27.75 38.91 21.36
CA GLY A 417 29.09 39.30 20.92
C GLY A 417 29.17 40.62 20.13
N ARG A 418 28.02 41.26 19.88
CA ARG A 418 27.90 42.56 19.25
C ARG A 418 27.67 43.67 20.28
#